data_2313ce7550542ab26c9860715eb2f8e4
#
_entry.id   2313ce7550542ab26c9860715eb2f8e4
#
_cell.length_a   1.000
_cell.length_b   1.000
_cell.length_c   1.000
_cell.angle_alpha   90.00
_cell.angle_beta   90.00
_cell.angle_gamma   90.00
#
_symmetry.space_group_name_H-M   'P 1'
#
loop_
_entity.id
_entity.type
_entity.pdbx_description
1 polymer ?
#
loop_
_entity_poly.entity_id
_entity_poly.type
_entity_poly.pdbx_seq_one_letter_code
_entity_poly.pdbx_strand_id
1 'polypeptide(L)'
;IARGLGTAVTVAGFSLGGLLTAWLAQHEVVHHAVAIAPFLGVARLHPRTTPALTAALRALPNVFLWWNPLLRERLMPDHGYPRFPTRAIAEALGIANALTAHARVAPPATRRITIVTNTSETGVSNASAHELAGAWRAHGAGEVELAHITGLPPSHDVIEPLRPGTHARRAYRTLLPILHDARR
;
A
#
# COMPACT_ATOMS: atom_id res chain seq x y z
N ILE A 1 -3.38 -16.17 15.69
CA ILE A 1 -4.19 -15.46 16.71
C ILE A 1 -5.51 -15.00 16.08
N ALA A 2 -5.52 -14.14 15.03
CA ALA A 2 -6.75 -13.58 14.45
C ALA A 2 -7.78 -14.64 14.03
N ARG A 3 -7.33 -15.76 13.44
CA ARG A 3 -8.20 -16.90 13.06
C ARG A 3 -8.86 -17.58 14.27
N GLY A 4 -8.35 -17.39 15.48
CA GLY A 4 -8.97 -17.89 16.72
C GLY A 4 -9.99 -16.92 17.33
N LEU A 5 -10.13 -15.71 16.79
CA LEU A 5 -11.01 -14.67 17.32
C LEU A 5 -12.31 -14.51 16.51
N GLY A 6 -12.40 -15.14 15.33
CA GLY A 6 -13.57 -15.03 14.46
C GLY A 6 -13.52 -15.96 13.26
N THR A 7 -14.69 -16.17 12.64
CA THR A 7 -14.85 -16.99 11.43
C THR A 7 -14.46 -16.26 10.15
N ALA A 8 -14.51 -14.93 10.15
CA ALA A 8 -14.10 -14.09 9.03
C ALA A 8 -12.98 -13.14 9.49
N VAL A 9 -11.85 -13.19 8.80
CA VAL A 9 -10.68 -12.32 9.07
C VAL A 9 -10.50 -11.36 7.91
N THR A 10 -10.69 -10.07 8.17
CA THR A 10 -10.30 -9.00 7.25
C THR A 10 -8.94 -8.44 7.66
N VAL A 11 -8.03 -8.35 6.70
CA VAL A 11 -6.73 -7.70 6.91
C VAL A 11 -6.70 -6.41 6.11
N ALA A 12 -6.44 -5.30 6.78
CA ALA A 12 -6.33 -3.99 6.15
C ALA A 12 -4.99 -3.33 6.51
N GLY A 13 -4.37 -2.70 5.54
CA GLY A 13 -3.11 -1.98 5.76
C GLY A 13 -2.96 -0.79 4.83
N PHE A 14 -2.25 0.24 5.32
CA PHE A 14 -1.97 1.47 4.60
C PHE A 14 -0.48 1.55 4.25
N SER A 15 -0.15 2.06 3.06
CA SER A 15 1.23 2.31 2.62
C SER A 15 2.10 1.04 2.70
N LEU A 16 3.11 1.01 3.56
CA LEU A 16 3.90 -0.20 3.83
C LEU A 16 3.01 -1.33 4.38
N GLY A 17 2.07 -1.01 5.27
CA GLY A 17 1.04 -1.97 5.72
C GLY A 17 0.18 -2.47 4.57
N GLY A 18 -0.12 -1.63 3.57
CA GLY A 18 -0.80 -2.01 2.34
C GLY A 18 0.00 -3.00 1.49
N LEU A 19 1.32 -2.80 1.38
CA LEU A 19 2.22 -3.76 0.74
C LEU A 19 2.20 -5.11 1.46
N LEU A 20 2.30 -5.09 2.80
CA LEU A 20 2.27 -6.32 3.61
C LEU A 20 0.92 -7.03 3.52
N THR A 21 -0.19 -6.27 3.44
CA THR A 21 -1.53 -6.83 3.20
C THR A 21 -1.62 -7.49 1.82
N ALA A 22 -1.08 -6.85 0.80
CA ALA A 22 -1.03 -7.41 -0.55
C ALA A 22 -0.13 -8.67 -0.62
N TRP A 23 1.02 -8.64 0.07
CA TRP A 23 1.88 -9.82 0.23
C TRP A 23 1.15 -10.97 0.91
N LEU A 24 0.47 -10.69 2.01
CA LEU A 24 -0.32 -11.69 2.73
C LEU A 24 -1.44 -12.25 1.82
N ALA A 25 -2.13 -11.41 1.06
CA ALA A 25 -3.17 -11.85 0.12
C ALA A 25 -2.64 -12.82 -0.95
N GLN A 26 -1.38 -12.63 -1.39
CA GLN A 26 -0.73 -13.54 -2.34
C GLN A 26 -0.48 -14.93 -1.74
N HIS A 27 -0.12 -15.00 -0.45
CA HIS A 27 0.43 -16.22 0.18
C HIS A 27 -0.52 -16.90 1.16
N GLU A 28 -1.51 -16.19 1.71
CA GLU A 28 -2.37 -16.66 2.78
C GLU A 28 -3.85 -16.50 2.43
N VAL A 29 -4.67 -17.42 2.90
CA VAL A 29 -6.12 -17.35 2.77
C VAL A 29 -6.70 -16.54 3.92
N VAL A 30 -7.26 -15.37 3.61
CA VAL A 30 -8.10 -14.58 4.52
C VAL A 30 -9.46 -14.30 3.89
N HIS A 31 -10.44 -13.86 4.68
CA HIS A 31 -11.76 -13.56 4.16
C HIS A 31 -11.73 -12.37 3.21
N HIS A 32 -11.06 -11.29 3.59
CA HIS A 32 -10.90 -10.09 2.77
C HIS A 32 -9.55 -9.42 3.04
N ALA A 33 -8.83 -9.03 2.01
CA ALA A 33 -7.60 -8.25 2.09
C ALA A 33 -7.83 -6.85 1.50
N VAL A 34 -7.57 -5.79 2.29
CA VAL A 34 -7.77 -4.39 1.87
C VAL A 34 -6.42 -3.66 1.90
N ALA A 35 -5.81 -3.51 0.75
CA ALA A 35 -4.52 -2.80 0.59
C ALA A 35 -4.77 -1.32 0.24
N ILE A 36 -4.54 -0.42 1.19
CA ILE A 36 -4.81 1.01 1.06
C ILE A 36 -3.51 1.73 0.68
N ALA A 37 -3.50 2.41 -0.47
CA ALA A 37 -2.33 3.11 -1.03
C ALA A 37 -1.04 2.28 -0.87
N PRO A 38 -0.99 1.01 -1.35
CA PRO A 38 0.10 0.09 -1.05
C PRO A 38 1.43 0.57 -1.62
N PHE A 39 2.51 0.46 -0.85
CA PHE A 39 3.86 0.84 -1.26
C PHE A 39 4.45 -0.17 -2.26
N LEU A 40 3.95 -0.18 -3.49
CA LEU A 40 4.39 -1.07 -4.58
C LEU A 40 5.43 -0.41 -5.51
N GLY A 41 5.70 0.86 -5.32
CA GLY A 41 6.62 1.68 -6.08
C GLY A 41 6.52 3.14 -5.66
N VAL A 42 7.41 3.97 -6.17
CA VAL A 42 7.44 5.41 -5.88
C VAL A 42 6.57 6.16 -6.89
N ALA A 43 5.79 7.13 -6.39
CA ALA A 43 4.96 7.98 -7.25
C ALA A 43 5.79 8.63 -8.38
N ARG A 44 5.16 8.83 -9.54
CA ARG A 44 5.76 9.43 -10.74
C ARG A 44 6.89 8.62 -11.38
N LEU A 45 7.34 7.52 -10.78
CA LEU A 45 8.25 6.59 -11.43
C LEU A 45 7.46 5.49 -12.15
N HIS A 46 7.95 5.11 -13.32
CA HIS A 46 7.34 4.01 -14.06
C HIS A 46 7.57 2.69 -13.30
N PRO A 47 6.56 1.80 -13.17
CA PRO A 47 6.70 0.55 -12.40
C PRO A 47 7.91 -0.31 -12.80
N ARG A 48 8.26 -0.34 -14.10
CA ARG A 48 9.43 -1.07 -14.60
C ARG A 48 10.78 -0.58 -14.07
N THR A 49 10.85 0.64 -13.53
CA THR A 49 12.09 1.18 -12.94
C THR A 49 12.30 0.74 -11.49
N THR A 50 11.28 0.19 -10.83
CA THR A 50 11.34 -0.23 -9.42
C THR A 50 12.47 -1.23 -9.13
N PRO A 51 12.74 -2.27 -9.94
CA PRO A 51 13.87 -3.18 -9.69
C PRO A 51 15.22 -2.47 -9.74
N ALA A 52 15.44 -1.59 -10.73
CA ALA A 52 16.69 -0.83 -10.84
C ALA A 52 16.89 0.13 -9.68
N LEU A 53 15.84 0.84 -9.26
CA LEU A 53 15.86 1.69 -8.07
C LEU A 53 16.19 0.88 -6.81
N THR A 54 15.58 -0.28 -6.64
CA THR A 54 15.86 -1.18 -5.51
C THR A 54 17.32 -1.59 -5.46
N ALA A 55 17.88 -2.00 -6.60
CA ALA A 55 19.29 -2.38 -6.72
C ALA A 55 20.23 -1.20 -6.39
N ALA A 56 19.94 -0.02 -6.93
CA ALA A 56 20.71 1.18 -6.66
C ALA A 56 20.69 1.56 -5.16
N LEU A 57 19.51 1.56 -4.52
CA LEU A 57 19.40 1.87 -3.09
C LEU A 57 20.09 0.82 -2.19
N ARG A 58 20.18 -0.44 -2.64
CA ARG A 58 20.93 -1.48 -1.93
C ARG A 58 22.43 -1.33 -2.09
N ALA A 59 22.91 -0.87 -3.24
CA ALA A 59 24.33 -0.68 -3.51
C ALA A 59 24.91 0.58 -2.85
N LEU A 60 24.10 1.60 -2.62
CA LEU A 60 24.52 2.86 -2.03
C LEU A 60 24.59 2.77 -0.48
N PRO A 61 25.40 3.63 0.17
CA PRO A 61 25.40 3.77 1.63
C PRO A 61 23.99 4.08 2.16
N ASN A 62 23.66 3.50 3.32
CA ASN A 62 22.40 3.79 3.99
C ASN A 62 22.42 5.19 4.56
N VAL A 63 21.51 6.06 4.11
CA VAL A 63 21.36 7.44 4.61
C VAL A 63 19.91 7.66 5.09
N PHE A 64 19.76 8.60 6.03
CA PHE A 64 18.45 8.96 6.55
C PHE A 64 17.94 10.21 5.83
N LEU A 65 16.80 10.07 5.14
CA LEU A 65 16.15 11.15 4.41
C LEU A 65 14.91 11.63 5.19
N TRP A 66 14.58 12.91 5.05
CA TRP A 66 13.35 13.48 5.59
C TRP A 66 12.18 13.17 4.65
N TRP A 67 11.01 12.81 5.21
CA TRP A 67 9.77 12.71 4.43
C TRP A 67 9.44 14.04 3.74
N ASN A 68 9.69 15.15 4.43
CA ASN A 68 9.63 16.47 3.87
C ASN A 68 10.84 17.28 4.35
N PRO A 69 11.82 17.61 3.46
CA PRO A 69 13.03 18.34 3.84
C PRO A 69 12.78 19.76 4.33
N LEU A 70 11.67 20.39 3.90
CA LEU A 70 11.33 21.78 4.24
C LEU A 70 10.66 21.89 5.61
N LEU A 71 9.72 21.00 5.88
CA LEU A 71 8.90 21.04 7.10
C LEU A 71 9.45 20.13 8.21
N ARG A 72 10.34 19.20 7.88
CA ARG A 72 11.03 18.29 8.80
C ARG A 72 10.05 17.67 9.84
N GLU A 73 10.29 17.92 11.12
CA GLU A 73 9.50 17.36 12.24
C GLU A 73 8.09 17.95 12.34
N ARG A 74 7.86 19.16 11.81
CA ARG A 74 6.56 19.88 11.94
C ARG A 74 5.39 19.18 11.23
N LEU A 75 5.67 18.23 10.34
CA LEU A 75 4.63 17.48 9.61
C LEU A 75 4.25 16.17 10.29
N MET A 76 5.01 15.72 11.29
CA MET A 76 4.77 14.44 11.91
C MET A 76 3.95 14.57 13.18
N PRO A 77 2.96 13.69 13.39
CA PRO A 77 2.38 13.52 14.70
C PRO A 77 3.44 12.97 15.68
N ASP A 78 3.23 13.15 16.98
CA ASP A 78 4.20 12.79 18.03
C ASP A 78 4.65 11.32 17.99
N HIS A 79 3.85 10.44 17.41
CA HIS A 79 4.15 9.01 17.21
C HIS A 79 4.81 8.69 15.85
N GLY A 80 5.07 9.69 15.01
CA GLY A 80 5.63 9.51 13.67
C GLY A 80 7.13 9.77 13.61
N TYR A 81 7.82 9.01 12.77
CA TYR A 81 9.24 9.23 12.49
C TYR A 81 9.42 10.20 11.31
N PRO A 82 10.10 11.35 11.49
CA PRO A 82 10.23 12.36 10.44
C PRO A 82 11.23 11.96 9.34
N ARG A 83 12.04 10.94 9.57
CA ARG A 83 13.06 10.42 8.64
C ARG A 83 12.92 8.93 8.43
N PHE A 84 13.41 8.47 7.29
CA PHE A 84 13.48 7.05 6.94
C PHE A 84 14.87 6.69 6.41
N PRO A 85 15.40 5.49 6.69
CA PRO A 85 16.62 5.00 6.09
C PRO A 85 16.37 4.53 4.65
N THR A 86 17.26 4.88 3.73
CA THR A 86 17.13 4.45 2.32
C THR A 86 17.17 2.95 2.16
N ARG A 87 17.85 2.23 3.06
CA ARG A 87 17.87 0.77 3.08
C ARG A 87 16.48 0.18 3.36
N ALA A 88 15.69 0.76 4.27
CA ALA A 88 14.34 0.28 4.54
C ALA A 88 13.42 0.44 3.31
N ILE A 89 13.57 1.54 2.55
CA ILE A 89 12.86 1.71 1.29
C ILE A 89 13.28 0.65 0.27
N ALA A 90 14.58 0.35 0.17
CA ALA A 90 15.08 -0.69 -0.72
C ALA A 90 14.52 -2.08 -0.39
N GLU A 91 14.44 -2.43 0.90
CA GLU A 91 13.87 -3.72 1.33
C GLU A 91 12.36 -3.77 1.07
N ALA A 92 11.61 -2.70 1.34
CA ALA A 92 10.19 -2.63 1.01
C ALA A 92 9.93 -2.76 -0.50
N LEU A 93 10.70 -2.07 -1.35
CA LEU A 93 10.64 -2.22 -2.81
C LEU A 93 11.05 -3.62 -3.26
N GLY A 94 11.96 -4.28 -2.55
CA GLY A 94 12.33 -5.68 -2.78
C GLY A 94 11.13 -6.61 -2.59
N ILE A 95 10.36 -6.44 -1.52
CA ILE A 95 9.11 -7.17 -1.29
C ILE A 95 8.09 -6.89 -2.40
N ALA A 96 7.92 -5.62 -2.79
CA ALA A 96 7.02 -5.23 -3.87
C ALA A 96 7.38 -5.88 -5.21
N ASN A 97 8.68 -5.93 -5.55
CA ASN A 97 9.18 -6.59 -6.77
C ASN A 97 8.89 -8.10 -6.74
N ALA A 98 9.17 -8.77 -5.61
CA ALA A 98 8.91 -10.19 -5.45
C ALA A 98 7.41 -10.52 -5.52
N LEU A 99 6.57 -9.72 -4.86
CA LEU A 99 5.11 -9.83 -4.95
C LEU A 99 4.61 -9.69 -6.40
N THR A 100 5.05 -8.65 -7.10
CA THR A 100 4.62 -8.40 -8.49
C THR A 100 5.10 -9.51 -9.43
N ALA A 101 6.31 -10.02 -9.23
CA ALA A 101 6.83 -11.16 -10.00
C ALA A 101 5.99 -12.41 -9.75
N HIS A 102 5.63 -12.70 -8.49
CA HIS A 102 4.80 -13.86 -8.15
C HIS A 102 3.38 -13.73 -8.71
N ALA A 103 2.76 -12.55 -8.58
CA ALA A 103 1.43 -12.28 -9.12
C ALA A 103 1.31 -12.46 -10.65
N ARG A 104 2.42 -12.35 -11.37
CA ARG A 104 2.47 -12.58 -12.83
C ARG A 104 2.48 -14.07 -13.23
N VAL A 105 2.69 -14.96 -12.29
CA VAL A 105 2.82 -16.42 -12.58
C VAL A 105 1.87 -17.27 -11.76
N ALA A 106 1.23 -16.72 -10.72
CA ALA A 106 0.31 -17.45 -9.86
C ALA A 106 -0.82 -16.55 -9.33
N PRO A 107 -2.03 -17.10 -9.15
CA PRO A 107 -3.14 -16.38 -8.50
C PRO A 107 -2.83 -16.12 -7.03
N PRO A 108 -3.46 -15.10 -6.42
CA PRO A 108 -3.39 -14.89 -4.98
C PRO A 108 -4.15 -16.01 -4.24
N ALA A 109 -3.70 -16.32 -3.01
CA ALA A 109 -4.37 -17.29 -2.15
C ALA A 109 -5.71 -16.74 -1.61
N THR A 110 -5.77 -15.43 -1.33
CA THR A 110 -7.00 -14.76 -0.90
C THR A 110 -7.89 -14.46 -2.11
N ARG A 111 -9.17 -14.85 -2.02
CA ARG A 111 -10.12 -14.72 -3.13
C ARG A 111 -10.78 -13.35 -3.24
N ARG A 112 -10.88 -12.60 -2.13
CA ARG A 112 -11.48 -11.26 -2.09
C ARG A 112 -10.42 -10.23 -1.70
N ILE A 113 -10.08 -9.35 -2.63
CA ILE A 113 -9.04 -8.35 -2.46
C ILE A 113 -9.55 -7.01 -2.95
N THR A 114 -9.41 -5.97 -2.12
CA THR A 114 -9.65 -4.60 -2.52
C THR A 114 -8.35 -3.80 -2.44
N ILE A 115 -7.93 -3.21 -3.55
CA ILE A 115 -6.84 -2.23 -3.57
C ILE A 115 -7.47 -0.85 -3.63
N VAL A 116 -7.18 -0.03 -2.63
CA VAL A 116 -7.65 1.36 -2.56
C VAL A 116 -6.53 2.30 -2.94
N THR A 117 -6.75 3.14 -3.95
CA THR A 117 -5.80 4.17 -4.38
C THR A 117 -6.35 5.57 -4.12
N ASN A 118 -5.46 6.55 -3.98
CA ASN A 118 -5.82 7.97 -3.94
C ASN A 118 -5.50 8.60 -5.31
N THR A 119 -6.47 9.24 -5.96
CA THR A 119 -6.24 9.86 -7.28
C THR A 119 -5.24 11.01 -7.24
N SER A 120 -5.02 11.62 -6.07
CA SER A 120 -4.06 12.71 -5.83
C SER A 120 -2.79 12.24 -5.10
N GLU A 121 -2.41 10.97 -5.28
CA GLU A 121 -1.29 10.33 -4.59
C GLU A 121 0.07 10.95 -4.96
N THR A 122 0.92 11.18 -3.96
CA THR A 122 2.24 11.80 -4.14
C THR A 122 3.43 10.96 -3.66
N GLY A 123 3.18 9.90 -2.88
CA GLY A 123 4.22 9.06 -2.29
C GLY A 123 4.40 7.73 -3.00
N VAL A 124 3.30 7.03 -3.29
CA VAL A 124 3.32 5.68 -3.84
C VAL A 124 2.76 5.61 -5.26
N SER A 125 3.11 4.57 -6.01
CA SER A 125 2.73 4.41 -7.41
C SER A 125 1.35 3.76 -7.56
N ASN A 126 0.34 4.54 -7.95
CA ASN A 126 -0.95 4.00 -8.38
C ASN A 126 -0.82 3.07 -9.60
N ALA A 127 0.11 3.35 -10.51
CA ALA A 127 0.35 2.50 -11.68
C ALA A 127 0.80 1.08 -11.26
N SER A 128 1.69 0.98 -10.26
CA SER A 128 2.10 -0.33 -9.73
C SER A 128 0.94 -1.07 -9.06
N ALA A 129 0.03 -0.36 -8.39
CA ALA A 129 -1.18 -0.95 -7.82
C ALA A 129 -2.12 -1.50 -8.89
N HIS A 130 -2.30 -0.77 -9.99
CA HIS A 130 -3.09 -1.22 -11.14
C HIS A 130 -2.45 -2.42 -11.84
N GLU A 131 -1.11 -2.43 -12.01
CA GLU A 131 -0.40 -3.59 -12.59
C GLU A 131 -0.56 -4.84 -11.73
N LEU A 132 -0.46 -4.73 -10.40
CA LEU A 132 -0.67 -5.85 -9.49
C LEU A 132 -2.09 -6.40 -9.60
N ALA A 133 -3.10 -5.54 -9.56
CA ALA A 133 -4.50 -5.94 -9.73
C ALA A 133 -4.74 -6.63 -11.08
N GLY A 134 -4.15 -6.10 -12.16
CA GLY A 134 -4.22 -6.69 -13.50
C GLY A 134 -3.57 -8.08 -13.56
N ALA A 135 -2.40 -8.24 -12.94
CA ALA A 135 -1.72 -9.52 -12.86
C ALA A 135 -2.55 -10.58 -12.13
N TRP A 136 -3.12 -10.24 -10.98
CA TRP A 136 -4.00 -11.14 -10.23
C TRP A 136 -5.25 -11.55 -11.02
N ARG A 137 -5.91 -10.60 -11.68
CA ARG A 137 -7.07 -10.90 -12.54
C ARG A 137 -6.72 -11.82 -13.70
N ALA A 138 -5.56 -11.62 -14.32
CA ALA A 138 -5.09 -12.44 -15.44
C ALA A 138 -4.84 -13.90 -15.04
N HIS A 139 -4.54 -14.16 -13.77
CA HIS A 139 -4.28 -15.52 -13.24
C HIS A 139 -5.47 -16.09 -12.46
N GLY A 140 -6.69 -15.60 -12.71
CA GLY A 140 -7.90 -16.20 -12.15
C GLY A 140 -8.11 -15.91 -10.68
N ALA A 141 -7.62 -14.77 -10.19
CA ALA A 141 -8.02 -14.25 -8.88
C ALA A 141 -9.56 -14.20 -8.81
N GLY A 142 -10.13 -14.46 -7.63
CA GLY A 142 -11.58 -14.40 -7.44
C GLY A 142 -12.11 -13.00 -7.67
N GLU A 143 -12.29 -12.22 -6.62
CA GLU A 143 -12.75 -10.84 -6.66
C GLU A 143 -11.60 -9.88 -6.35
N VAL A 144 -11.09 -9.18 -7.38
CA VAL A 144 -10.09 -8.11 -7.21
C VAL A 144 -10.71 -6.79 -7.59
N GLU A 145 -10.99 -5.95 -6.61
CA GLU A 145 -11.56 -4.62 -6.77
C GLU A 145 -10.49 -3.54 -6.70
N LEU A 146 -10.64 -2.49 -7.53
CA LEU A 146 -9.91 -1.23 -7.44
C LEU A 146 -10.87 -0.13 -7.00
N ALA A 147 -10.71 0.36 -5.79
CA ALA A 147 -11.44 1.48 -5.26
C ALA A 147 -10.58 2.76 -5.27
N HIS A 148 -11.22 3.91 -5.44
CA HIS A 148 -10.53 5.19 -5.54
C HIS A 148 -11.05 6.19 -4.52
N ILE A 149 -10.14 6.77 -3.73
CA ILE A 149 -10.41 7.96 -2.95
C ILE A 149 -10.19 9.16 -3.87
N THR A 150 -11.21 9.98 -4.04
CA THR A 150 -11.19 11.13 -4.94
C THR A 150 -11.38 12.46 -4.21
N GLY A 151 -10.93 13.56 -4.84
CA GLY A 151 -11.16 14.92 -4.37
C GLY A 151 -10.38 15.26 -3.08
N LEU A 152 -9.29 14.57 -2.80
CA LEU A 152 -8.31 14.96 -1.80
C LEU A 152 -7.25 15.89 -2.40
N PRO A 153 -6.63 16.79 -1.62
CA PRO A 153 -5.44 17.49 -2.06
C PRO A 153 -4.27 16.50 -2.26
N PRO A 154 -3.22 16.89 -3.00
CA PRO A 154 -2.03 16.05 -3.18
C PRO A 154 -1.43 15.64 -1.83
N SER A 155 -1.58 14.37 -1.48
CA SER A 155 -1.08 13.80 -0.23
C SER A 155 -0.98 12.30 -0.34
N HIS A 156 0.03 11.71 0.34
CA HIS A 156 0.10 10.28 0.58
C HIS A 156 -0.70 9.89 1.82
N ASP A 157 -0.48 10.60 2.92
CA ASP A 157 -1.13 10.30 4.19
C ASP A 157 -2.57 10.82 4.20
N VAL A 158 -3.50 9.89 4.01
CA VAL A 158 -4.93 10.18 3.90
C VAL A 158 -5.76 9.64 5.06
N ILE A 159 -5.13 8.88 5.99
CA ILE A 159 -5.85 8.22 7.09
C ILE A 159 -5.52 8.78 8.48
N GLU A 160 -4.45 9.57 8.64
CA GLU A 160 -4.04 10.13 9.93
C GLU A 160 -4.83 11.40 10.25
N PRO A 161 -5.78 11.37 11.20
CA PRO A 161 -6.65 12.51 11.48
C PRO A 161 -5.95 13.66 12.22
N LEU A 162 -4.84 13.38 12.91
CA LEU A 162 -4.12 14.37 13.72
C LEU A 162 -3.08 15.14 12.91
N ARG A 163 -2.80 14.71 11.68
CA ARG A 163 -1.84 15.38 10.82
C ARG A 163 -2.41 16.71 10.30
N PRO A 164 -1.67 17.82 10.40
CA PRO A 164 -2.11 19.11 9.87
C PRO A 164 -2.44 19.04 8.37
N GLY A 165 -3.60 19.58 7.97
CA GLY A 165 -4.04 19.59 6.58
C GLY A 165 -4.58 18.25 6.05
N THR A 166 -4.77 17.25 6.91
CA THR A 166 -5.39 15.97 6.51
C THR A 166 -6.87 16.12 6.19
N HIS A 167 -7.33 15.29 5.27
CA HIS A 167 -8.75 15.13 4.94
C HIS A 167 -9.25 13.72 5.28
N ALA A 168 -8.78 13.13 6.38
CA ALA A 168 -9.05 11.75 6.79
C ALA A 168 -10.54 11.41 6.82
N ARG A 169 -11.40 12.33 7.29
CA ARG A 169 -12.87 12.14 7.27
C ARG A 169 -13.42 11.87 5.87
N ARG A 170 -12.81 12.46 4.82
CA ARG A 170 -13.22 12.22 3.43
C ARG A 170 -12.77 10.83 2.97
N ALA A 171 -11.53 10.45 3.29
CA ALA A 171 -11.02 9.11 3.01
C ALA A 171 -11.87 8.03 3.71
N TYR A 172 -12.27 8.26 4.96
CA TYR A 172 -13.10 7.32 5.72
C TYR A 172 -14.47 7.05 5.09
N ARG A 173 -15.06 8.00 4.34
CA ARG A 173 -16.32 7.77 3.60
C ARG A 173 -16.17 6.65 2.57
N THR A 174 -14.99 6.50 1.98
CA THR A 174 -14.70 5.40 1.04
C THR A 174 -14.26 4.15 1.79
N LEU A 175 -13.42 4.29 2.82
CA LEU A 175 -12.78 3.15 3.49
C LEU A 175 -13.73 2.39 4.42
N LEU A 176 -14.58 3.08 5.19
CA LEU A 176 -15.44 2.41 6.17
C LEU A 176 -16.43 1.43 5.53
N PRO A 177 -17.14 1.76 4.43
CA PRO A 177 -17.98 0.78 3.75
C PRO A 177 -17.21 -0.46 3.30
N ILE A 178 -16.00 -0.29 2.73
CA ILE A 178 -15.14 -1.40 2.28
C ILE A 178 -14.76 -2.32 3.45
N LEU A 179 -14.38 -1.72 4.58
CA LEU A 179 -13.97 -2.45 5.78
C LEU A 179 -15.15 -3.13 6.50
N HIS A 180 -16.33 -2.51 6.46
CA HIS A 180 -17.54 -3.05 7.08
C HIS A 180 -18.25 -4.12 6.23
N ASP A 181 -17.96 -4.16 4.92
CA ASP A 181 -18.54 -5.16 4.00
C ASP A 181 -17.96 -6.58 4.21
N ALA A 182 -17.24 -6.80 5.29
CA ALA A 182 -16.78 -8.11 5.75
C ALA A 182 -17.92 -9.10 6.10
N ARG A 183 -19.18 -8.73 5.90
CA ARG A 183 -20.36 -9.50 6.27
C ARG A 183 -21.10 -10.19 5.09
N ARG A 184 -20.55 -10.10 3.88
CA ARG A 184 -21.12 -10.80 2.70
C ARG A 184 -20.27 -11.95 2.24
#